data_b8f3cbdae44fcb9d9e23ad0d12897a04
#
_entry.id   b8f3cbdae44fcb9d9e23ad0d12897a04
#
_cell.length_a   1.000
_cell.length_b   1.000
_cell.length_c   1.000
_cell.angle_alpha   90.00
_cell.angle_beta   90.00
_cell.angle_gamma   90.00
#
_symmetry.space_group_name_H-M   'P 1'
#
loop_
_entity.id
_entity.type
_entity.pdbx_description
1 polymer ?
#
loop_
_entity_poly.entity_id
_entity_poly.type
_entity_poly.pdbx_seq_one_letter_code
_entity_poly.pdbx_strand_id
1 'polypeptide(L)'
;MSKNTASLYCTAEESLSQFKNRVHRLKLDYDEDNLYLLAETSVEAIIEELENNKIKFAVIDSIQAVVTENANGSPGSPSQVKSSAQSLTQYCKQNNVTMFIIAHVNKNNEIAGPQTLVHIVDALLHIDTNDGQIRTLRANKNRFGDIDTVGIFKMCERGMLSVDNPSEIFLSGSSTESPGSTITCIRKGNRNLLLEIQCLTTETEAEFPQRVCVGLNMNRIKMLTGILRKHTKTKIFHDTFFNIVGGLKIDESETCIDLALVSALLSSLNDFVIPRNTCIMGELSLNGDVRPIDSGVPRVKEAAQHGFTEIYIPYRNYHKSMEGLGANIKAVKTIHELIELIK
;
A
#
# COMPACT_ATOMS: atom_id res chain seq x y z
N MET A 1 -3.50 -17.34 -17.67
CA MET A 1 -3.77 -17.26 -19.13
C MET A 1 -4.83 -18.29 -19.43
N SER A 2 -5.78 -17.97 -20.32
CA SER A 2 -6.79 -18.96 -20.75
C SER A 2 -6.10 -20.07 -21.55
N LYS A 3 -6.32 -21.33 -21.19
CA LYS A 3 -5.78 -22.49 -21.92
C LYS A 3 -6.23 -22.54 -23.39
N ASN A 4 -7.17 -21.71 -23.81
CA ASN A 4 -7.79 -21.72 -25.14
C ASN A 4 -7.55 -20.42 -25.93
N THR A 5 -6.62 -19.54 -25.51
CA THR A 5 -6.40 -18.26 -26.18
C THR A 5 -4.93 -18.08 -26.51
N ALA A 6 -4.63 -17.86 -27.79
CA ALA A 6 -3.28 -17.56 -28.25
C ALA A 6 -2.76 -16.29 -27.53
N SER A 7 -1.66 -16.44 -26.83
CA SER A 7 -1.07 -15.44 -25.96
C SER A 7 0.40 -15.23 -26.28
N LEU A 8 0.86 -13.99 -26.28
CA LEU A 8 2.26 -13.62 -26.51
C LEU A 8 2.86 -13.00 -25.24
N TYR A 9 4.02 -13.48 -24.84
CA TYR A 9 4.89 -12.78 -23.90
C TYR A 9 6.13 -12.27 -24.65
N CYS A 10 6.21 -10.96 -24.80
CA CYS A 10 7.36 -10.31 -25.43
C CYS A 10 8.28 -9.80 -24.32
N THR A 11 9.49 -10.34 -24.25
CA THR A 11 10.56 -9.88 -23.37
C THR A 11 11.57 -9.05 -24.15
N ALA A 12 11.73 -7.80 -23.76
CA ALA A 12 12.72 -6.90 -24.33
C ALA A 12 13.97 -6.75 -23.43
N GLU A 13 13.95 -7.33 -22.22
CA GLU A 13 15.04 -7.20 -21.23
C GLU A 13 15.68 -8.55 -20.86
N GLU A 14 14.90 -9.63 -20.78
CA GLU A 14 15.39 -10.95 -20.37
C GLU A 14 15.54 -11.90 -21.57
N SER A 15 16.48 -12.82 -21.47
CA SER A 15 16.59 -13.90 -22.44
C SER A 15 15.46 -14.93 -22.27
N LEU A 16 15.13 -15.65 -23.35
CA LEU A 16 14.13 -16.72 -23.30
C LEU A 16 14.47 -17.83 -22.30
N SER A 17 15.76 -18.10 -22.07
CA SER A 17 16.22 -19.08 -21.08
C SER A 17 15.94 -18.63 -19.64
N GLN A 18 16.15 -17.35 -19.33
CA GLN A 18 15.83 -16.78 -18.03
C GLN A 18 14.32 -16.81 -17.77
N PHE A 19 13.52 -16.47 -18.80
CA PHE A 19 12.07 -16.57 -18.71
C PHE A 19 11.60 -18.01 -18.42
N LYS A 20 12.13 -19.02 -19.15
CA LYS A 20 11.81 -20.43 -18.90
C LYS A 20 12.14 -20.86 -17.47
N ASN A 21 13.31 -20.48 -16.94
CA ASN A 21 13.69 -20.76 -15.57
C ASN A 21 12.71 -20.14 -14.56
N ARG A 22 12.24 -18.92 -14.81
CA ARG A 22 11.22 -18.24 -13.99
C ARG A 22 9.89 -19.00 -14.00
N VAL A 23 9.42 -19.40 -15.17
CA VAL A 23 8.18 -20.20 -15.33
C VAL A 23 8.26 -21.52 -14.56
N HIS A 24 9.38 -22.22 -14.66
CA HIS A 24 9.61 -23.46 -13.92
C HIS A 24 9.63 -23.25 -12.40
N ARG A 25 10.33 -22.23 -11.92
CA ARG A 25 10.37 -21.88 -10.49
C ARG A 25 8.99 -21.57 -9.94
N LEU A 26 8.19 -20.84 -10.69
CA LEU A 26 6.83 -20.44 -10.30
C LEU A 26 5.81 -21.58 -10.44
N LYS A 27 6.19 -22.71 -11.07
CA LYS A 27 5.32 -23.86 -11.35
C LYS A 27 4.01 -23.42 -12.06
N LEU A 28 4.15 -22.54 -13.03
CA LEU A 28 3.00 -22.05 -13.79
C LEU A 28 2.47 -23.18 -14.68
N ASP A 29 1.14 -23.38 -14.64
CA ASP A 29 0.44 -24.25 -15.58
C ASP A 29 0.09 -23.43 -16.82
N TYR A 30 0.67 -23.78 -17.96
CA TYR A 30 0.46 -23.10 -19.24
C TYR A 30 0.33 -24.13 -20.37
N ASP A 31 -0.34 -23.72 -21.43
CA ASP A 31 -0.50 -24.50 -22.64
C ASP A 31 0.62 -24.11 -23.63
N GLU A 32 1.50 -25.04 -23.92
CA GLU A 32 2.65 -24.82 -24.80
C GLU A 32 2.21 -24.48 -26.26
N ASP A 33 1.07 -24.94 -26.70
CA ASP A 33 0.55 -24.68 -28.05
C ASP A 33 -0.04 -23.27 -28.20
N ASN A 34 -0.41 -22.64 -27.08
CA ASN A 34 -1.06 -21.31 -27.04
C ASN A 34 -0.22 -20.22 -26.44
N LEU A 35 1.01 -20.49 -25.97
CA LEU A 35 1.93 -19.49 -25.42
C LEU A 35 3.12 -19.26 -26.33
N TYR A 36 3.14 -18.11 -26.97
CA TYR A 36 4.23 -17.63 -27.82
C TYR A 36 5.20 -16.79 -26.96
N LEU A 37 6.51 -17.04 -27.12
CA LEU A 37 7.57 -16.28 -26.47
C LEU A 37 8.40 -15.56 -27.53
N LEU A 38 8.52 -14.25 -27.40
CA LEU A 38 9.24 -13.40 -28.33
C LEU A 38 10.30 -12.58 -27.58
N ALA A 39 11.53 -12.59 -28.06
CA ALA A 39 12.60 -11.70 -27.61
C ALA A 39 12.83 -10.64 -28.69
N GLU A 40 12.13 -9.52 -28.58
CA GLU A 40 12.10 -8.46 -29.60
C GLU A 40 11.95 -7.07 -28.96
N THR A 41 12.54 -6.07 -29.59
CA THR A 41 12.46 -4.67 -29.16
C THR A 41 11.76 -3.75 -30.17
N SER A 42 11.58 -4.18 -31.43
CA SER A 42 10.87 -3.40 -32.45
C SER A 42 9.35 -3.53 -32.30
N VAL A 43 8.66 -2.40 -32.16
CA VAL A 43 7.18 -2.36 -32.12
C VAL A 43 6.58 -2.95 -33.39
N GLU A 44 7.18 -2.67 -34.54
CA GLU A 44 6.72 -3.10 -35.85
C GLU A 44 6.79 -4.65 -35.96
N ALA A 45 7.89 -5.23 -35.54
CA ALA A 45 8.06 -6.68 -35.51
C ALA A 45 7.12 -7.37 -34.49
N ILE A 46 6.91 -6.74 -33.33
CA ILE A 46 5.95 -7.25 -32.33
C ILE A 46 4.52 -7.27 -32.91
N ILE A 47 4.12 -6.20 -33.61
CA ILE A 47 2.79 -6.11 -34.24
C ILE A 47 2.65 -7.20 -35.34
N GLU A 48 3.66 -7.40 -36.15
CA GLU A 48 3.68 -8.46 -37.18
C GLU A 48 3.46 -9.85 -36.56
N GLU A 49 4.12 -10.16 -35.44
CA GLU A 49 3.94 -11.42 -34.72
C GLU A 49 2.53 -11.57 -34.12
N LEU A 50 1.96 -10.47 -33.62
CA LEU A 50 0.59 -10.45 -33.09
C LEU A 50 -0.42 -10.78 -34.19
N GLU A 51 -0.19 -10.31 -35.44
CA GLU A 51 -1.04 -10.55 -36.60
C GLU A 51 -0.90 -11.97 -37.10
N ASN A 52 0.34 -12.43 -37.37
CA ASN A 52 0.67 -13.71 -37.92
C ASN A 52 0.11 -14.88 -37.11
N ASN A 53 0.18 -14.74 -35.77
CA ASN A 53 -0.27 -15.76 -34.82
C ASN A 53 -1.68 -15.52 -34.27
N LYS A 54 -2.40 -14.52 -34.78
CA LYS A 54 -3.78 -14.14 -34.35
C LYS A 54 -3.90 -14.02 -32.86
N ILE A 55 -2.91 -13.44 -32.24
CA ILE A 55 -2.82 -13.26 -30.77
C ILE A 55 -3.97 -12.40 -30.25
N LYS A 56 -4.58 -12.81 -29.15
CA LYS A 56 -5.66 -12.06 -28.47
C LYS A 56 -5.28 -11.52 -27.11
N PHE A 57 -4.18 -12.02 -26.55
CA PHE A 57 -3.65 -11.54 -25.28
C PHE A 57 -2.13 -11.40 -25.38
N ALA A 58 -1.60 -10.23 -25.00
CA ALA A 58 -0.16 -9.97 -25.05
C ALA A 58 0.37 -9.32 -23.77
N VAL A 59 1.63 -9.58 -23.47
CA VAL A 59 2.40 -8.91 -22.41
C VAL A 59 3.68 -8.35 -23.02
N ILE A 60 3.97 -7.08 -22.80
CA ILE A 60 5.22 -6.42 -23.19
C ILE A 60 6.03 -6.10 -21.92
N ASP A 61 7.23 -6.67 -21.82
CA ASP A 61 8.10 -6.53 -20.63
C ASP A 61 9.54 -6.10 -21.05
N SER A 62 9.88 -4.81 -21.00
CA SER A 62 9.13 -3.64 -20.61
C SER A 62 9.02 -2.62 -21.77
N ILE A 63 8.12 -1.65 -21.61
CA ILE A 63 7.93 -0.58 -22.63
C ILE A 63 9.17 0.30 -22.78
N GLN A 64 10.03 0.39 -21.75
CA GLN A 64 11.26 1.17 -21.82
C GLN A 64 12.31 0.58 -22.76
N ALA A 65 12.28 -0.72 -22.97
CA ALA A 65 13.21 -1.41 -23.86
C ALA A 65 12.74 -1.46 -25.31
N VAL A 66 11.44 -1.17 -25.56
CA VAL A 66 10.85 -1.24 -26.89
C VAL A 66 11.01 0.08 -27.64
N VAL A 67 11.24 -0.01 -28.95
CA VAL A 67 11.45 1.14 -29.85
C VAL A 67 10.55 1.04 -31.09
N THR A 68 10.17 2.19 -31.63
CA THR A 68 9.45 2.31 -32.92
C THR A 68 10.20 3.21 -33.89
N GLU A 69 10.12 2.92 -35.16
CA GLU A 69 10.69 3.76 -36.23
C GLU A 69 10.00 5.13 -36.33
N ASN A 70 8.79 5.24 -35.78
CA ASN A 70 8.00 6.47 -35.83
C ASN A 70 8.44 7.56 -34.84
N ALA A 71 9.49 7.33 -34.07
CA ALA A 71 10.01 8.31 -33.11
C ALA A 71 11.54 8.33 -33.08
N ASN A 72 12.10 9.51 -32.86
CA ASN A 72 13.52 9.69 -32.65
C ASN A 72 13.84 9.53 -31.15
N GLY A 73 15.05 9.05 -30.86
CA GLY A 73 15.59 8.94 -29.50
C GLY A 73 16.06 7.51 -29.18
N SER A 74 16.82 7.39 -28.10
CA SER A 74 17.26 6.08 -27.59
C SER A 74 16.11 5.32 -26.90
N PRO A 75 16.23 3.97 -26.76
CA PRO A 75 15.30 3.19 -25.95
C PRO A 75 15.11 3.83 -24.57
N GLY A 76 13.89 3.82 -24.05
CA GLY A 76 13.54 4.40 -22.74
C GLY A 76 13.41 5.94 -22.73
N SER A 77 13.74 6.65 -23.82
CA SER A 77 13.44 8.07 -23.89
C SER A 77 11.94 8.35 -23.89
N PRO A 78 11.50 9.50 -23.32
CA PRO A 78 10.08 9.83 -23.24
C PRO A 78 9.35 9.81 -24.61
N SER A 79 10.03 10.20 -25.68
CA SER A 79 9.52 10.18 -27.04
C SER A 79 9.26 8.75 -27.52
N GLN A 80 10.25 7.85 -27.36
CA GLN A 80 10.13 6.44 -27.74
C GLN A 80 9.05 5.74 -26.94
N VAL A 81 9.06 5.86 -25.61
CA VAL A 81 8.05 5.23 -24.74
C VAL A 81 6.63 5.65 -25.12
N LYS A 82 6.44 6.96 -25.37
CA LYS A 82 5.14 7.49 -25.78
C LYS A 82 4.69 6.92 -27.11
N SER A 83 5.54 6.99 -28.13
CA SER A 83 5.22 6.56 -29.50
C SER A 83 5.00 5.05 -29.56
N SER A 84 5.84 4.25 -28.93
CA SER A 84 5.69 2.80 -28.84
C SER A 84 4.37 2.41 -28.19
N ALA A 85 4.05 3.02 -27.05
CA ALA A 85 2.78 2.76 -26.36
C ALA A 85 1.56 3.18 -27.19
N GLN A 86 1.65 4.29 -27.93
CA GLN A 86 0.57 4.73 -28.82
C GLN A 86 0.34 3.74 -29.99
N SER A 87 1.40 3.30 -30.67
CA SER A 87 1.31 2.32 -31.75
C SER A 87 0.72 1.00 -31.28
N LEU A 88 1.22 0.45 -30.18
CA LEU A 88 0.72 -0.80 -29.58
C LEU A 88 -0.76 -0.68 -29.16
N THR A 89 -1.13 0.41 -28.49
CA THR A 89 -2.52 0.63 -28.04
C THR A 89 -3.47 0.81 -29.19
N GLN A 90 -3.04 1.52 -30.27
CA GLN A 90 -3.84 1.70 -31.47
C GLN A 90 -4.10 0.35 -32.15
N TYR A 91 -3.07 -0.48 -32.32
CA TYR A 91 -3.20 -1.83 -32.85
C TYR A 91 -4.18 -2.67 -32.02
N CYS A 92 -4.03 -2.65 -30.69
CA CYS A 92 -4.90 -3.41 -29.80
C CYS A 92 -6.38 -3.04 -29.95
N LYS A 93 -6.68 -1.75 -30.07
CA LYS A 93 -8.06 -1.26 -30.27
C LYS A 93 -8.65 -1.66 -31.61
N GLN A 94 -7.85 -1.64 -32.66
CA GLN A 94 -8.29 -2.04 -34.00
C GLN A 94 -8.56 -3.55 -34.15
N ASN A 95 -7.81 -4.37 -33.40
CA ASN A 95 -7.80 -5.84 -33.57
C ASN A 95 -8.42 -6.60 -32.37
N ASN A 96 -8.99 -5.87 -31.39
CA ASN A 96 -9.55 -6.46 -30.15
C ASN A 96 -8.53 -7.35 -29.42
N VAL A 97 -7.32 -6.85 -29.24
CA VAL A 97 -6.25 -7.49 -28.48
C VAL A 97 -6.20 -6.89 -27.09
N THR A 98 -6.16 -7.74 -26.06
CA THR A 98 -5.89 -7.30 -24.68
C THR A 98 -4.39 -7.32 -24.44
N MET A 99 -3.81 -6.19 -24.02
CA MET A 99 -2.38 -6.07 -23.81
C MET A 99 -2.04 -5.53 -22.42
N PHE A 100 -1.11 -6.20 -21.73
CA PHE A 100 -0.44 -5.68 -20.55
C PHE A 100 0.90 -5.09 -20.96
N ILE A 101 1.09 -3.81 -20.63
CA ILE A 101 2.35 -3.11 -20.84
C ILE A 101 3.00 -2.90 -19.49
N ILE A 102 4.14 -3.56 -19.26
CA ILE A 102 4.92 -3.42 -18.03
C ILE A 102 5.80 -2.18 -18.17
N ALA A 103 5.79 -1.35 -17.12
CA ALA A 103 6.62 -0.17 -17.04
C ALA A 103 7.27 -0.06 -15.66
N HIS A 104 8.55 0.33 -15.63
CA HIS A 104 9.26 0.57 -14.38
C HIS A 104 9.08 2.01 -13.92
N VAL A 105 8.94 2.20 -12.61
CA VAL A 105 8.90 3.51 -11.96
C VAL A 105 10.27 3.86 -11.37
N ASN A 106 10.56 5.15 -11.28
CA ASN A 106 11.77 5.64 -10.61
C ASN A 106 11.60 5.59 -9.07
N LYS A 107 12.68 5.94 -8.34
CA LYS A 107 12.68 5.97 -6.86
C LYS A 107 11.64 6.93 -6.25
N ASN A 108 11.13 7.87 -7.03
CA ASN A 108 10.09 8.82 -6.61
C ASN A 108 8.67 8.30 -6.89
N ASN A 109 8.51 7.03 -7.26
CA ASN A 109 7.23 6.46 -7.71
C ASN A 109 6.63 7.15 -8.96
N GLU A 110 7.46 7.84 -9.73
CA GLU A 110 7.05 8.40 -11.01
C GLU A 110 7.33 7.37 -12.10
N ILE A 111 6.38 7.20 -13.02
CA ILE A 111 6.62 6.40 -14.22
C ILE A 111 7.78 7.05 -14.96
N ALA A 112 8.85 6.29 -15.18
CA ALA A 112 9.99 6.72 -16.00
C ALA A 112 9.54 6.88 -17.46
N GLY A 113 9.11 8.09 -17.79
CA GLY A 113 8.40 8.46 -19.00
C GLY A 113 7.09 9.16 -18.62
N PRO A 114 6.62 10.12 -19.44
CA PRO A 114 5.71 11.15 -18.99
C PRO A 114 4.38 10.58 -18.51
N GLN A 115 3.66 11.36 -17.70
CA GLN A 115 2.22 11.24 -17.40
C GLN A 115 1.37 10.89 -18.64
N THR A 116 1.98 10.96 -19.82
CA THR A 116 1.43 10.62 -21.13
C THR A 116 0.93 9.17 -21.25
N LEU A 117 1.60 8.18 -20.60
CA LEU A 117 1.13 6.79 -20.61
C LEU A 117 -0.23 6.65 -19.93
N VAL A 118 -0.47 7.42 -18.85
CA VAL A 118 -1.75 7.42 -18.13
C VAL A 118 -2.92 7.77 -19.06
N HIS A 119 -2.72 8.63 -20.05
CA HIS A 119 -3.77 9.01 -21.00
C HIS A 119 -3.97 8.00 -22.12
N ILE A 120 -2.93 7.22 -22.47
CA ILE A 120 -2.95 6.26 -23.56
C ILE A 120 -3.68 4.96 -23.18
N VAL A 121 -3.39 4.43 -21.99
CA VAL A 121 -3.93 3.13 -21.53
C VAL A 121 -5.34 3.27 -20.94
N ASP A 122 -6.11 2.19 -20.97
CA ASP A 122 -7.46 2.16 -20.40
C ASP A 122 -7.47 1.89 -18.89
N ALA A 123 -6.50 1.15 -18.40
CA ALA A 123 -6.26 0.94 -16.97
C ALA A 123 -4.78 1.09 -16.65
N LEU A 124 -4.48 1.68 -15.48
CA LEU A 124 -3.13 1.79 -14.92
C LEU A 124 -3.13 1.14 -13.54
N LEU A 125 -2.42 0.03 -13.44
CA LEU A 125 -2.22 -0.70 -12.19
C LEU A 125 -0.83 -0.39 -11.65
N HIS A 126 -0.76 -0.09 -10.36
CA HIS A 126 0.49 0.21 -9.68
C HIS A 126 0.75 -0.82 -8.59
N ILE A 127 1.97 -1.38 -8.59
CA ILE A 127 2.43 -2.30 -7.56
C ILE A 127 3.44 -1.55 -6.69
N ASP A 128 3.04 -1.28 -5.43
CA ASP A 128 3.93 -0.71 -4.44
C ASP A 128 4.71 -1.83 -3.75
N THR A 129 6.01 -1.62 -3.63
CA THR A 129 6.89 -2.44 -2.79
C THR A 129 7.04 -1.73 -1.45
N ASN A 130 6.36 -2.21 -0.42
CA ASN A 130 6.64 -1.79 0.94
C ASN A 130 7.90 -2.52 1.43
N ASP A 131 8.60 -1.96 2.40
CA ASP A 131 9.77 -2.61 2.99
C ASP A 131 9.35 -3.97 3.55
N GLY A 132 9.84 -5.06 2.93
CA GLY A 132 9.48 -6.42 3.31
C GLY A 132 8.86 -7.26 2.19
N GLN A 133 8.10 -8.28 2.59
CA GLN A 133 7.49 -9.25 1.67
C GLN A 133 6.11 -8.82 1.14
N ILE A 134 5.54 -7.72 1.63
CA ILE A 134 4.21 -7.27 1.26
C ILE A 134 4.27 -6.42 -0.01
N ARG A 135 3.32 -6.68 -0.91
CA ARG A 135 3.06 -5.90 -2.13
C ARG A 135 1.62 -5.44 -2.11
N THR A 136 1.39 -4.19 -2.49
CA THR A 136 0.04 -3.67 -2.68
C THR A 136 -0.17 -3.35 -4.15
N LEU A 137 -1.27 -3.84 -4.72
CA LEU A 137 -1.70 -3.56 -6.08
C LEU A 137 -2.91 -2.63 -6.04
N ARG A 138 -2.83 -1.49 -6.70
CA ARG A 138 -3.93 -0.52 -6.81
C ARG A 138 -4.11 -0.04 -8.25
N ALA A 139 -5.33 0.36 -8.58
CA ALA A 139 -5.61 1.03 -9.84
C ALA A 139 -5.47 2.54 -9.67
N ASN A 140 -4.60 3.19 -10.44
CA ASN A 140 -4.52 4.66 -10.51
C ASN A 140 -5.46 5.21 -11.60
N LYS A 141 -5.83 4.36 -12.56
CA LYS A 141 -6.82 4.62 -13.60
C LYS A 141 -7.50 3.30 -13.95
N ASN A 142 -8.81 3.30 -14.07
CA ASN A 142 -9.56 2.14 -14.54
C ASN A 142 -10.85 2.61 -15.24
N ARG A 143 -10.93 2.41 -16.55
CA ARG A 143 -12.14 2.76 -17.33
C ARG A 143 -13.24 1.71 -17.21
N PHE A 144 -12.92 0.53 -16.65
CA PHE A 144 -13.81 -0.63 -16.61
C PHE A 144 -14.40 -0.88 -15.22
N GLY A 145 -13.97 -0.12 -14.19
CA GLY A 145 -14.44 -0.33 -12.83
C GLY A 145 -13.85 0.64 -11.81
N ASP A 146 -14.00 0.28 -10.55
CA ASP A 146 -13.56 1.06 -9.41
C ASP A 146 -12.02 1.14 -9.32
N ILE A 147 -11.51 2.29 -8.88
CA ILE A 147 -10.08 2.54 -8.61
C ILE A 147 -9.73 2.41 -7.12
N ASP A 148 -10.71 2.38 -6.23
CA ASP A 148 -10.49 2.36 -4.78
C ASP A 148 -10.11 0.96 -4.25
N THR A 149 -10.26 -0.08 -5.11
CA THR A 149 -9.90 -1.45 -4.72
C THR A 149 -8.39 -1.64 -4.62
N VAL A 150 -7.94 -2.19 -3.48
CA VAL A 150 -6.54 -2.54 -3.24
C VAL A 150 -6.38 -4.03 -3.04
N GLY A 151 -5.51 -4.65 -3.84
CA GLY A 151 -5.05 -6.02 -3.63
C GLY A 151 -3.83 -6.06 -2.73
N ILE A 152 -3.78 -6.98 -1.77
CA ILE A 152 -2.63 -7.18 -0.89
C ILE A 152 -2.07 -8.57 -1.13
N PHE A 153 -0.75 -8.62 -1.35
CA PHE A 153 -0.04 -9.85 -1.70
C PHE A 153 1.21 -10.01 -0.82
N LYS A 154 1.59 -11.24 -0.58
CA LYS A 154 2.86 -11.61 0.05
C LYS A 154 3.78 -12.24 -0.98
N MET A 155 5.02 -11.75 -1.06
CA MET A 155 6.07 -12.38 -1.88
C MET A 155 6.59 -13.63 -1.21
N CYS A 156 6.69 -14.71 -1.97
CA CYS A 156 7.31 -15.96 -1.55
C CYS A 156 8.07 -16.59 -2.72
N GLU A 157 8.74 -17.71 -2.50
CA GLU A 157 9.47 -18.43 -3.55
C GLU A 157 8.59 -18.81 -4.75
N ARG A 158 7.30 -19.04 -4.53
CA ARG A 158 6.30 -19.35 -5.57
C ARG A 158 5.69 -18.11 -6.24
N GLY A 159 6.21 -16.91 -5.95
CA GLY A 159 5.71 -15.65 -6.49
C GLY A 159 4.84 -14.86 -5.51
N MET A 160 3.89 -14.11 -6.05
CA MET A 160 2.94 -13.30 -5.26
C MET A 160 1.71 -14.14 -4.89
N LEU A 161 1.46 -14.29 -3.60
CA LEU A 161 0.25 -14.93 -3.07
C LEU A 161 -0.72 -13.88 -2.55
N SER A 162 -2.00 -14.01 -2.91
CA SER A 162 -3.07 -13.17 -2.37
C SER A 162 -3.17 -13.35 -0.85
N VAL A 163 -3.39 -12.24 -0.16
CA VAL A 163 -3.63 -12.23 1.28
C VAL A 163 -5.09 -11.92 1.52
N ASP A 164 -5.84 -12.92 1.99
CA ASP A 164 -7.28 -12.79 2.23
C ASP A 164 -7.55 -11.94 3.47
N ASN A 165 -6.76 -12.12 4.52
CA ASN A 165 -6.84 -11.35 5.76
C ASN A 165 -5.51 -10.61 6.05
N PRO A 166 -5.32 -9.40 5.48
CA PRO A 166 -4.10 -8.65 5.69
C PRO A 166 -3.85 -8.24 7.14
N SER A 167 -4.92 -7.99 7.91
CA SER A 167 -4.81 -7.58 9.31
C SER A 167 -4.06 -8.62 10.16
N GLU A 168 -4.22 -9.92 9.87
CA GLU A 168 -3.46 -10.96 10.58
C GLU A 168 -1.95 -10.82 10.40
N ILE A 169 -1.48 -10.41 9.23
CA ILE A 169 -0.05 -10.22 8.96
C ILE A 169 0.52 -9.09 9.80
N PHE A 170 -0.23 -8.00 9.94
CA PHE A 170 0.22 -6.80 10.66
C PHE A 170 0.03 -6.90 12.17
N LEU A 171 -0.78 -7.86 12.65
CA LEU A 171 -1.04 -8.10 14.06
C LEU A 171 -0.24 -9.29 14.66
N SER A 172 0.39 -10.12 13.82
CA SER A 172 1.00 -11.40 14.22
C SER A 172 2.37 -11.30 14.92
N GLY A 173 2.83 -10.10 15.26
CA GLY A 173 4.23 -9.87 15.66
C GLY A 173 4.62 -10.31 17.07
N SER A 174 3.79 -10.20 18.10
CA SER A 174 4.15 -10.49 19.48
C SER A 174 2.99 -11.05 20.27
N SER A 175 3.25 -12.07 21.07
CA SER A 175 2.27 -12.61 22.04
C SER A 175 2.31 -11.89 23.40
N THR A 176 3.34 -11.06 23.65
CA THR A 176 3.53 -10.36 24.93
C THR A 176 3.02 -8.93 24.87
N GLU A 177 2.22 -8.55 25.84
CA GLU A 177 1.82 -7.17 26.07
C GLU A 177 3.01 -6.40 26.64
N SER A 178 3.34 -5.28 26.03
CA SER A 178 4.44 -4.41 26.45
C SER A 178 4.05 -2.94 26.31
N PRO A 179 4.61 -2.04 27.17
CA PRO A 179 4.44 -0.62 26.99
C PRO A 179 4.89 -0.17 25.60
N GLY A 180 4.23 0.87 25.09
CA GLY A 180 4.58 1.48 23.81
C GLY A 180 3.94 0.81 22.58
N SER A 181 3.09 -0.20 22.73
CA SER A 181 2.35 -0.80 21.62
C SER A 181 0.88 -0.40 21.61
N THR A 182 0.33 -0.11 20.44
CA THR A 182 -1.08 0.26 20.23
C THR A 182 -1.57 -0.23 18.89
N ILE A 183 -2.79 -0.75 18.85
CA ILE A 183 -3.43 -1.17 17.61
C ILE A 183 -4.34 -0.06 17.10
N THR A 184 -4.33 0.15 15.79
CA THR A 184 -5.21 1.08 15.08
C THR A 184 -5.76 0.46 13.80
N CYS A 185 -6.79 1.10 13.22
CA CYS A 185 -7.35 0.69 11.94
C CYS A 185 -7.22 1.81 10.93
N ILE A 186 -6.43 1.59 9.87
CA ILE A 186 -6.26 2.52 8.76
C ILE A 186 -7.14 2.11 7.57
N ARG A 187 -7.30 3.03 6.61
CA ARG A 187 -7.91 2.73 5.32
C ARG A 187 -6.86 2.76 4.20
N LYS A 188 -6.81 1.70 3.40
CA LYS A 188 -6.00 1.65 2.19
C LYS A 188 -6.91 1.31 1.01
N GLY A 189 -7.21 2.31 0.18
CA GLY A 189 -8.27 2.19 -0.83
C GLY A 189 -9.64 1.90 -0.17
N ASN A 190 -10.29 0.83 -0.58
CA ASN A 190 -11.58 0.41 -0.03
C ASN A 190 -11.47 -0.60 1.13
N ARG A 191 -10.26 -0.98 1.54
CA ARG A 191 -10.01 -1.92 2.64
C ARG A 191 -9.65 -1.21 3.93
N ASN A 192 -10.18 -1.70 5.04
CA ASN A 192 -9.74 -1.36 6.37
C ASN A 192 -8.67 -2.36 6.80
N LEU A 193 -7.60 -1.90 7.43
CA LEU A 193 -6.46 -2.71 7.83
C LEU A 193 -6.10 -2.39 9.27
N LEU A 194 -6.05 -3.41 10.10
CA LEU A 194 -5.55 -3.32 11.46
C LEU A 194 -4.03 -3.43 11.44
N LEU A 195 -3.37 -2.56 12.18
CA LEU A 195 -1.92 -2.56 12.30
C LEU A 195 -1.47 -2.15 13.69
N GLU A 196 -0.30 -2.62 14.06
CA GLU A 196 0.35 -2.29 15.31
C GLU A 196 1.33 -1.13 15.11
N ILE A 197 1.19 -0.12 15.96
CA ILE A 197 2.12 1.00 16.11
C ILE A 197 2.94 0.74 17.35
N GLN A 198 4.26 0.79 17.23
CA GLN A 198 5.19 0.67 18.32
C GLN A 198 5.93 1.99 18.54
N CYS A 199 6.08 2.38 19.79
CA CYS A 199 6.87 3.52 20.25
C CYS A 199 7.82 3.06 21.34
N LEU A 200 9.10 3.38 21.17
CA LEU A 200 10.12 3.23 22.21
C LEU A 200 10.59 4.62 22.64
N THR A 201 10.65 4.85 23.92
CA THR A 201 11.26 6.05 24.49
C THR A 201 12.44 5.66 25.37
N THR A 202 13.56 6.37 25.21
CA THR A 202 14.76 6.18 26.03
C THR A 202 15.24 7.52 26.58
N GLU A 203 15.90 7.53 27.73
CA GLU A 203 16.58 8.73 28.20
C GLU A 203 17.59 9.20 27.16
N THR A 204 17.66 10.50 26.94
CA THR A 204 18.63 11.08 26.00
C THR A 204 19.86 11.57 26.75
N GLU A 205 21.04 11.28 26.22
CA GLU A 205 22.30 11.85 26.65
C GLU A 205 22.68 13.11 25.83
N ALA A 206 21.90 13.40 24.79
CA ALA A 206 22.14 14.53 23.90
C ALA A 206 21.41 15.80 24.35
N GLU A 207 21.93 16.95 23.97
CA GLU A 207 21.28 18.25 24.22
C GLU A 207 19.87 18.33 23.56
N PHE A 208 19.70 17.66 22.40
CA PHE A 208 18.44 17.60 21.67
C PHE A 208 17.99 16.16 21.47
N PRO A 209 16.79 15.79 21.98
CA PRO A 209 16.25 14.46 21.79
C PRO A 209 16.08 14.06 20.32
N GLN A 210 16.51 12.86 19.98
CA GLN A 210 16.34 12.30 18.64
C GLN A 210 14.90 11.82 18.46
N ARG A 211 14.41 11.92 17.21
CA ARG A 211 13.12 11.36 16.80
C ARG A 211 13.31 10.63 15.50
N VAL A 212 13.01 9.34 15.52
CA VAL A 212 13.12 8.44 14.36
C VAL A 212 11.77 7.81 14.13
N CYS A 213 11.36 7.67 12.88
CA CYS A 213 10.16 6.92 12.54
C CYS A 213 10.34 6.10 11.27
N VAL A 214 9.75 4.91 11.27
CA VAL A 214 9.70 4.00 10.13
C VAL A 214 8.24 3.80 9.74
N GLY A 215 7.93 4.00 8.45
CA GLY A 215 6.57 3.88 7.93
C GLY A 215 5.66 5.08 8.19
N LEU A 216 6.16 6.16 8.80
CA LEU A 216 5.41 7.34 9.24
C LEU A 216 6.05 8.64 8.75
N ASN A 217 5.26 9.72 8.71
CA ASN A 217 5.77 11.06 8.45
C ASN A 217 6.31 11.71 9.73
N MET A 218 7.59 12.10 9.71
CA MET A 218 8.27 12.74 10.86
C MET A 218 7.63 14.06 11.27
N ASN A 219 7.13 14.85 10.33
CA ASN A 219 6.50 16.13 10.65
C ASN A 219 5.20 15.92 11.45
N ARG A 220 4.45 14.84 11.15
CA ARG A 220 3.26 14.47 11.93
C ARG A 220 3.64 14.14 13.37
N ILE A 221 4.68 13.35 13.59
CA ILE A 221 5.19 13.00 14.92
C ILE A 221 5.60 14.26 15.71
N LYS A 222 6.34 15.17 15.06
CA LYS A 222 6.73 16.44 15.69
C LYS A 222 5.52 17.28 16.11
N MET A 223 4.50 17.34 15.26
CA MET A 223 3.27 18.09 15.53
C MET A 223 2.50 17.47 16.72
N LEU A 224 2.28 16.15 16.72
CA LEU A 224 1.62 15.44 17.82
C LEU A 224 2.37 15.60 19.16
N THR A 225 3.70 15.53 19.13
CA THR A 225 4.54 15.83 20.31
C THR A 225 4.32 17.25 20.84
N GLY A 226 4.20 18.23 19.93
CA GLY A 226 3.89 19.62 20.29
C GLY A 226 2.52 19.77 20.95
N ILE A 227 1.49 19.10 20.41
CA ILE A 227 0.14 19.09 20.98
C ILE A 227 0.14 18.50 22.39
N LEU A 228 0.79 17.34 22.59
CA LEU A 228 0.91 16.73 23.91
C LEU A 228 1.56 17.66 24.92
N ARG A 229 2.71 18.26 24.58
CA ARG A 229 3.41 19.19 25.47
C ARG A 229 2.53 20.38 25.86
N LYS A 230 1.77 20.94 24.93
CA LYS A 230 0.92 22.09 25.14
C LYS A 230 -0.29 21.77 26.06
N HIS A 231 -1.00 20.69 25.72
CA HIS A 231 -2.30 20.40 26.35
C HIS A 231 -2.19 19.52 27.61
N THR A 232 -1.23 18.60 27.65
CA THR A 232 -1.10 17.68 28.80
C THR A 232 0.04 18.00 29.75
N LYS A 233 0.84 19.04 29.45
CA LYS A 233 2.06 19.39 30.18
C LYS A 233 3.09 18.25 30.29
N THR A 234 2.94 17.21 29.47
CA THR A 234 3.87 16.07 29.43
C THR A 234 5.25 16.55 28.99
N LYS A 235 6.27 16.28 29.80
CA LYS A 235 7.66 16.60 29.46
C LYS A 235 8.19 15.45 28.62
N ILE A 236 8.51 15.71 27.34
CA ILE A 236 9.06 14.72 26.41
C ILE A 236 10.50 15.12 26.08
N PHE A 237 11.43 14.75 26.98
CA PHE A 237 12.88 14.93 26.84
C PHE A 237 13.59 13.60 26.57
N HIS A 238 12.90 12.68 25.89
CA HIS A 238 13.38 11.35 25.58
C HIS A 238 13.63 11.24 24.08
N ASP A 239 14.60 10.43 23.70
CA ASP A 239 14.69 9.92 22.35
C ASP A 239 13.47 9.07 22.06
N THR A 240 12.87 9.25 20.88
CA THR A 240 11.63 8.58 20.54
C THR A 240 11.75 7.88 19.18
N PHE A 241 11.40 6.62 19.17
CA PHE A 241 11.46 5.75 17.99
C PHE A 241 10.07 5.21 17.72
N PHE A 242 9.54 5.46 16.52
CA PHE A 242 8.25 4.94 16.10
C PHE A 242 8.42 3.94 14.96
N ASN A 243 7.67 2.87 15.00
CA ASN A 243 7.67 1.85 13.97
C ASN A 243 6.24 1.36 13.66
N ILE A 244 5.94 1.17 12.39
CA ILE A 244 4.75 0.45 11.94
C ILE A 244 5.15 -1.01 11.70
N VAL A 245 4.54 -1.91 12.45
CA VAL A 245 4.82 -3.34 12.32
C VAL A 245 4.39 -3.84 10.95
N GLY A 246 5.22 -4.67 10.31
CA GLY A 246 4.97 -5.22 8.97
C GLY A 246 5.43 -4.34 7.81
N GLY A 247 6.11 -3.19 8.08
CA GLY A 247 6.78 -2.38 7.05
C GLY A 247 5.84 -1.60 6.14
N LEU A 248 4.57 -1.42 6.51
CA LEU A 248 3.61 -0.64 5.73
C LEU A 248 3.91 0.86 5.88
N LYS A 249 3.95 1.58 4.76
CA LYS A 249 3.99 3.05 4.78
C LYS A 249 2.59 3.63 4.87
N ILE A 250 2.41 4.52 5.84
CA ILE A 250 1.15 5.25 6.05
C ILE A 250 1.18 6.53 5.21
N ASP A 251 0.11 6.75 4.45
CA ASP A 251 -0.05 7.96 3.66
C ASP A 251 -0.21 9.18 4.59
N GLU A 252 0.33 10.32 4.22
CA GLU A 252 0.27 11.55 5.05
C GLU A 252 -1.15 12.03 5.31
N SER A 253 -2.09 11.69 4.44
CA SER A 253 -3.51 11.98 4.55
C SER A 253 -4.24 11.10 5.55
N GLU A 254 -3.64 9.97 5.99
CA GLU A 254 -4.26 9.05 6.94
C GLU A 254 -4.04 9.52 8.39
N THR A 255 -4.85 10.47 8.80
CA THR A 255 -4.75 11.12 10.13
C THR A 255 -5.43 10.34 11.25
N CYS A 256 -6.16 9.28 10.95
CA CYS A 256 -6.86 8.47 11.95
C CYS A 256 -5.94 7.80 12.97
N ILE A 257 -4.64 7.70 12.67
CA ILE A 257 -3.63 7.07 13.53
C ILE A 257 -3.14 7.97 14.68
N ASP A 258 -3.52 9.23 14.72
CA ASP A 258 -2.96 10.19 15.68
C ASP A 258 -3.18 9.79 17.13
N LEU A 259 -4.41 9.37 17.46
CA LEU A 259 -4.70 8.93 18.82
C LEU A 259 -3.89 7.69 19.20
N ALA A 260 -3.68 6.76 18.27
CA ALA A 260 -2.87 5.58 18.50
C ALA A 260 -1.39 5.94 18.68
N LEU A 261 -0.84 6.85 17.87
CA LEU A 261 0.53 7.35 18.01
C LEU A 261 0.77 8.00 19.38
N VAL A 262 -0.17 8.86 19.78
CA VAL A 262 -0.12 9.54 21.08
C VAL A 262 -0.25 8.52 22.21
N SER A 263 -1.13 7.54 22.10
CA SER A 263 -1.32 6.49 23.08
C SER A 263 -0.07 5.63 23.25
N ALA A 264 0.56 5.22 22.14
CA ALA A 264 1.81 4.47 22.16
C ALA A 264 2.95 5.27 22.81
N LEU A 265 3.06 6.57 22.49
CA LEU A 265 4.05 7.45 23.11
C LEU A 265 3.84 7.58 24.61
N LEU A 266 2.60 7.82 25.06
CA LEU A 266 2.27 7.96 26.49
C LEU A 266 2.48 6.64 27.24
N SER A 267 2.11 5.52 26.63
CA SER A 267 2.33 4.18 27.17
C SER A 267 3.82 3.91 27.38
N SER A 268 4.67 4.21 26.40
CA SER A 268 6.13 4.06 26.51
C SER A 268 6.76 5.03 27.53
N LEU A 269 6.31 6.30 27.55
CA LEU A 269 6.84 7.30 28.48
C LEU A 269 6.51 7.04 29.95
N ASN A 270 5.38 6.42 30.24
CA ASN A 270 4.88 6.20 31.58
C ASN A 270 4.85 4.71 32.00
N ASP A 271 5.42 3.85 31.16
CA ASP A 271 5.59 2.41 31.39
C ASP A 271 4.29 1.69 31.75
N PHE A 272 3.18 1.99 31.04
CA PHE A 272 1.92 1.27 31.20
C PHE A 272 1.54 0.53 29.92
N VAL A 273 0.85 -0.58 30.07
CA VAL A 273 0.42 -1.44 28.96
C VAL A 273 -0.98 -1.05 28.50
N ILE A 274 -1.16 -0.89 27.18
CA ILE A 274 -2.48 -0.83 26.56
C ILE A 274 -2.86 -2.27 26.15
N PRO A 275 -3.99 -2.80 26.65
CA PRO A 275 -4.38 -4.18 26.37
C PRO A 275 -4.52 -4.44 24.85
N ARG A 276 -4.07 -5.60 24.41
CA ARG A 276 -4.06 -5.96 22.95
C ARG A 276 -5.44 -6.06 22.31
N ASN A 277 -6.46 -6.25 23.10
CA ASN A 277 -7.86 -6.22 22.63
C ASN A 277 -8.40 -4.78 22.42
N THR A 278 -7.52 -3.77 22.50
CA THR A 278 -7.84 -2.36 22.36
C THR A 278 -7.44 -1.84 20.98
N CYS A 279 -8.38 -1.22 20.27
CA CYS A 279 -8.12 -0.52 19.01
C CYS A 279 -8.43 0.97 19.17
N ILE A 280 -7.47 1.84 18.83
CA ILE A 280 -7.58 3.29 19.04
C ILE A 280 -7.49 4.01 17.70
N MET A 281 -8.50 4.83 17.39
CA MET A 281 -8.60 5.59 16.15
C MET A 281 -9.05 7.03 16.40
N GLY A 282 -8.49 7.96 15.66
CA GLY A 282 -8.96 9.35 15.67
C GLY A 282 -7.89 10.34 15.25
N GLU A 283 -8.31 11.45 14.67
CA GLU A 283 -7.44 12.57 14.32
C GLU A 283 -7.34 13.54 15.51
N LEU A 284 -6.16 14.06 15.77
CA LEU A 284 -5.92 15.03 16.83
C LEU A 284 -5.64 16.42 16.25
N SER A 285 -6.51 17.39 16.60
CA SER A 285 -6.32 18.79 16.19
C SER A 285 -5.28 19.51 17.05
N LEU A 286 -4.76 20.64 16.56
CA LEU A 286 -3.81 21.48 17.29
C LEU A 286 -4.37 22.00 18.62
N ASN A 287 -5.70 22.07 18.75
CA ASN A 287 -6.38 22.50 19.99
C ASN A 287 -6.54 21.38 21.02
N GLY A 288 -6.08 20.16 20.73
CA GLY A 288 -6.26 19.00 21.60
C GLY A 288 -7.63 18.32 21.48
N ASP A 289 -8.49 18.76 20.55
CA ASP A 289 -9.77 18.14 20.25
C ASP A 289 -9.61 16.94 19.33
N VAL A 290 -10.40 15.91 19.57
CA VAL A 290 -10.47 14.73 18.70
C VAL A 290 -11.46 14.98 17.57
N ARG A 291 -10.95 14.92 16.33
CA ARG A 291 -11.72 15.15 15.11
C ARG A 291 -12.25 13.86 14.54
N PRO A 292 -13.39 13.93 13.83
CA PRO A 292 -13.94 12.78 13.14
C PRO A 292 -12.97 12.29 12.05
N ILE A 293 -12.95 10.98 11.87
CA ILE A 293 -12.21 10.29 10.82
C ILE A 293 -13.14 9.81 9.73
N ASP A 294 -12.59 9.61 8.55
CA ASP A 294 -13.33 8.99 7.45
C ASP A 294 -13.65 7.52 7.74
N SER A 295 -14.81 7.06 7.24
CA SER A 295 -15.21 5.64 7.33
C SER A 295 -15.21 5.03 8.74
N GLY A 296 -15.60 5.79 9.76
CA GLY A 296 -15.56 5.34 11.17
C GLY A 296 -16.32 4.04 11.42
N VAL A 297 -17.54 3.87 10.91
CA VAL A 297 -18.34 2.65 11.08
C VAL A 297 -17.68 1.41 10.46
N PRO A 298 -17.21 1.43 9.21
CA PRO A 298 -16.46 0.31 8.62
C PRO A 298 -15.19 -0.07 9.41
N ARG A 299 -14.44 0.91 9.91
CA ARG A 299 -13.22 0.65 10.71
C ARG A 299 -13.53 -0.03 12.05
N VAL A 300 -14.61 0.39 12.72
CA VAL A 300 -15.06 -0.25 13.95
C VAL A 300 -15.54 -1.69 13.71
N LYS A 301 -16.25 -1.92 12.61
CA LYS A 301 -16.68 -3.27 12.22
C LYS A 301 -15.46 -4.19 11.96
N GLU A 302 -14.46 -3.71 11.26
CA GLU A 302 -13.21 -4.44 11.02
C GLU A 302 -12.53 -4.83 12.34
N ALA A 303 -12.38 -3.86 13.25
CA ALA A 303 -11.77 -4.13 14.57
C ALA A 303 -12.59 -5.16 15.36
N ALA A 304 -13.91 -5.02 15.43
CA ALA A 304 -14.77 -5.95 16.15
C ALA A 304 -14.74 -7.37 15.55
N GLN A 305 -14.72 -7.52 14.22
CA GLN A 305 -14.59 -8.81 13.53
C GLN A 305 -13.28 -9.52 13.83
N HIS A 306 -12.21 -8.78 14.13
CA HIS A 306 -10.90 -9.32 14.53
C HIS A 306 -10.76 -9.50 16.05
N GLY A 307 -11.86 -9.42 16.80
CA GLY A 307 -11.89 -9.74 18.24
C GLY A 307 -11.45 -8.60 19.16
N PHE A 308 -11.36 -7.37 18.65
CA PHE A 308 -11.12 -6.21 19.51
C PHE A 308 -12.37 -5.88 20.31
N THR A 309 -12.24 -5.90 21.63
CA THR A 309 -13.37 -5.71 22.57
C THR A 309 -13.43 -4.30 23.13
N GLU A 310 -12.34 -3.53 23.09
CA GLU A 310 -12.26 -2.13 23.48
C GLU A 310 -11.90 -1.28 22.25
N ILE A 311 -12.79 -0.40 21.82
CA ILE A 311 -12.58 0.42 20.61
C ILE A 311 -12.79 1.89 20.93
N TYR A 312 -11.73 2.71 20.75
CA TYR A 312 -11.76 4.15 20.98
C TYR A 312 -11.89 4.87 19.65
N ILE A 313 -12.92 5.72 19.53
CA ILE A 313 -13.19 6.48 18.29
C ILE A 313 -13.53 7.93 18.62
N PRO A 314 -13.43 8.86 17.65
CA PRO A 314 -13.93 10.21 17.84
C PRO A 314 -15.43 10.23 18.16
N TYR A 315 -15.82 11.06 19.12
CA TYR A 315 -17.23 11.20 19.53
C TYR A 315 -18.19 11.42 18.35
N ARG A 316 -17.77 12.21 17.35
CA ARG A 316 -18.59 12.49 16.17
C ARG A 316 -18.71 11.32 15.18
N ASN A 317 -17.90 10.29 15.33
CA ASN A 317 -18.02 9.05 14.53
C ASN A 317 -18.90 8.00 15.20
N TYR A 318 -19.24 8.17 16.49
CA TYR A 318 -20.12 7.21 17.17
C TYR A 318 -21.50 7.18 16.51
N HIS A 319 -21.97 5.99 16.22
CA HIS A 319 -23.27 5.77 15.63
C HIS A 319 -23.93 4.51 16.23
N LYS A 320 -25.25 4.53 16.39
CA LYS A 320 -26.02 3.42 16.97
C LYS A 320 -25.80 2.07 16.27
N SER A 321 -25.49 2.07 14.97
CA SER A 321 -25.17 0.84 14.23
C SER A 321 -23.90 0.13 14.71
N MET A 322 -23.11 0.74 15.58
CA MET A 322 -21.96 0.13 16.23
C MET A 322 -22.33 -0.65 17.50
N GLU A 323 -23.54 -0.40 18.04
CA GLU A 323 -24.06 -1.15 19.17
C GLU A 323 -24.35 -2.61 18.73
N GLY A 324 -23.98 -3.56 19.56
CA GLY A 324 -24.20 -4.99 19.25
C GLY A 324 -23.09 -5.65 18.41
N LEU A 325 -22.00 -4.95 18.11
CA LEU A 325 -20.82 -5.54 17.44
C LEU A 325 -19.96 -6.44 18.36
N GLY A 326 -20.34 -6.59 19.62
CA GLY A 326 -19.57 -7.39 20.59
C GLY A 326 -18.35 -6.65 21.18
N ALA A 327 -18.23 -5.35 20.92
CA ALA A 327 -17.16 -4.50 21.43
C ALA A 327 -17.73 -3.33 22.26
N ASN A 328 -16.99 -2.91 23.27
CA ASN A 328 -17.23 -1.70 24.05
C ASN A 328 -16.63 -0.50 23.30
N ILE A 329 -17.47 0.39 22.79
CA ILE A 329 -17.05 1.51 21.95
C ILE A 329 -17.05 2.78 22.79
N LYS A 330 -15.87 3.35 22.97
CA LYS A 330 -15.65 4.56 23.74
C LYS A 330 -15.47 5.76 22.81
N ALA A 331 -16.38 6.71 22.92
CA ALA A 331 -16.40 7.91 22.12
C ALA A 331 -15.57 9.00 22.81
N VAL A 332 -14.51 9.50 22.16
CA VAL A 332 -13.53 10.43 22.73
C VAL A 332 -13.67 11.81 22.09
N LYS A 333 -13.66 12.86 22.89
CA LYS A 333 -13.79 14.26 22.46
C LYS A 333 -12.47 15.03 22.49
N THR A 334 -11.63 14.73 23.48
CA THR A 334 -10.38 15.48 23.72
C THR A 334 -9.22 14.54 24.06
N ILE A 335 -8.01 15.04 23.92
CA ILE A 335 -6.79 14.31 24.33
C ILE A 335 -6.78 14.00 25.84
N HIS A 336 -7.36 14.86 26.68
CA HIS A 336 -7.45 14.63 28.12
C HIS A 336 -8.34 13.42 28.43
N GLU A 337 -9.51 13.35 27.79
CA GLU A 337 -10.43 12.23 27.94
C GLU A 337 -9.79 10.91 27.49
N LEU A 338 -9.03 10.92 26.37
CA LEU A 338 -8.28 9.73 25.93
C LEU A 338 -7.30 9.27 27.02
N ILE A 339 -6.52 10.20 27.60
CA ILE A 339 -5.51 9.87 28.60
C ILE A 339 -6.13 9.25 29.86
N GLU A 340 -7.30 9.72 30.28
CA GLU A 340 -8.03 9.15 31.41
C GLU A 340 -8.56 7.74 31.13
N LEU A 341 -8.89 7.46 29.88
CA LEU A 341 -9.47 6.19 29.48
C LEU A 341 -8.44 5.08 29.20
N ILE A 342 -7.20 5.44 28.86
CA ILE A 342 -6.13 4.47 28.51
C ILE A 342 -5.20 4.15 29.69
N LYS A 343 -5.27 4.91 30.80
CA LYS A 343 -4.55 4.64 32.04
C LYS A 343 -5.36 3.69 32.93
#